data_f0d21a2fb69a05a4f82a4cf9e8f991d9
#
_entry.id   f0d21a2fb69a05a4f82a4cf9e8f991d9
#
_cell.length_a   1.000
_cell.length_b   1.000
_cell.length_c   1.000
_cell.angle_alpha   90.00
_cell.angle_beta   90.00
_cell.angle_gamma   90.00
#
_symmetry.space_group_name_H-M   'P 1'
#
loop_
_entity.id
_entity.type
_entity.pdbx_description
1 polymer ?
#
loop_
_entity_poly.entity_id
_entity_poly.type
_entity_poly.pdbx_seq_one_letter_code
_entity_poly.pdbx_strand_id
1 'polypeptide(L)'
;LDLPKTILSAAGFDTELLGLQGRPLFEACNPDWEEAVYIQISESFVGRALRTNRYKYVVHAPDCDPWKESGSTVYKEKYLFDLVNDPLEKVNLVDDRAYEEIKNALKERLVSFGEEAGEAFIVEC
;
A
#
# COMPACT_ATOMS: atom_id res chain seq x y z
N LEU A 1 6.83 -6.02 -7.76
CA LEU A 1 6.81 -5.81 -9.23
C LEU A 1 8.17 -5.31 -9.75
N ASP A 2 8.97 -4.65 -8.93
CA ASP A 2 10.22 -4.01 -9.36
C ASP A 2 11.36 -5.01 -9.65
N LEU A 3 11.43 -6.14 -8.92
CA LEU A 3 12.48 -7.14 -9.09
C LEU A 3 12.51 -7.78 -10.49
N PRO A 4 11.40 -8.29 -11.05
CA PRO A 4 11.41 -8.84 -12.41
C PRO A 4 11.86 -7.81 -13.45
N LYS A 5 11.36 -6.56 -13.36
CA LYS A 5 11.75 -5.47 -14.26
C LYS A 5 13.24 -5.13 -14.12
N THR A 6 13.76 -5.10 -12.89
CA THR A 6 15.18 -4.88 -12.59
C THR A 6 16.08 -5.93 -13.26
N ILE A 7 15.76 -7.21 -13.06
CA ILE A 7 16.57 -8.33 -13.58
C ILE A 7 16.57 -8.31 -15.10
N LEU A 8 15.42 -8.14 -15.73
CA LEU A 8 15.32 -8.14 -17.19
C LEU A 8 15.98 -6.91 -17.81
N SER A 9 15.80 -5.72 -17.21
CA SER A 9 16.50 -4.51 -17.66
C SER A 9 18.02 -4.66 -17.53
N ALA A 10 18.53 -5.23 -16.43
CA ALA A 10 19.95 -5.50 -16.24
C ALA A 10 20.50 -6.52 -17.26
N ALA A 11 19.66 -7.44 -17.74
CA ALA A 11 19.98 -8.40 -18.78
C ALA A 11 19.86 -7.82 -20.21
N GLY A 12 19.51 -6.53 -20.34
CA GLY A 12 19.43 -5.84 -21.63
C GLY A 12 18.11 -6.03 -22.38
N PHE A 13 17.06 -6.54 -21.73
CA PHE A 13 15.73 -6.62 -22.33
C PHE A 13 15.01 -5.28 -22.26
N ASP A 14 14.26 -4.94 -23.29
CA ASP A 14 13.32 -3.82 -23.27
C ASP A 14 12.06 -4.21 -22.49
N THR A 15 12.00 -3.78 -21.24
CA THR A 15 10.92 -4.14 -20.32
C THR A 15 9.61 -3.37 -20.58
N GLU A 16 9.65 -2.28 -21.33
CA GLU A 16 8.45 -1.57 -21.78
C GLU A 16 7.70 -2.37 -22.86
N LEU A 17 8.45 -2.95 -23.79
CA LEU A 17 7.86 -3.84 -24.82
C LEU A 17 7.23 -5.10 -24.20
N LEU A 18 7.70 -5.53 -23.03
CA LEU A 18 7.14 -6.67 -22.30
C LEU A 18 5.91 -6.31 -21.46
N GLY A 19 5.54 -5.03 -21.37
CA GLY A 19 4.39 -4.56 -20.59
C GLY A 19 4.54 -4.81 -19.07
N LEU A 20 5.76 -4.90 -18.57
CA LEU A 20 6.02 -5.16 -17.16
C LEU A 20 5.75 -3.91 -16.32
N GLN A 21 4.96 -4.09 -15.28
CA GLN A 21 4.74 -3.07 -14.25
C GLN A 21 5.94 -2.97 -13.32
N GLY A 22 6.01 -1.86 -12.55
CA GLY A 22 7.10 -1.57 -11.63
C GLY A 22 8.21 -0.74 -12.26
N ARG A 23 9.25 -0.45 -11.48
CA ARG A 23 10.43 0.30 -11.91
C ARG A 23 11.71 -0.47 -11.59
N PRO A 24 12.77 -0.37 -12.40
CA PRO A 24 14.05 -0.98 -12.08
C PRO A 24 14.65 -0.38 -10.79
N LEU A 25 15.07 -1.20 -9.83
CA LEU A 25 15.58 -0.74 -8.53
C LEU A 25 16.85 0.13 -8.62
N PHE A 26 17.62 0.06 -9.70
CA PHE A 26 18.75 0.97 -9.91
C PHE A 26 18.31 2.43 -10.17
N GLU A 27 17.04 2.68 -10.43
CA GLU A 27 16.45 4.02 -10.51
C GLU A 27 15.98 4.55 -9.16
N ALA A 28 16.07 3.76 -8.07
CA ALA A 28 15.58 4.15 -6.74
C ALA A 28 16.28 5.37 -6.14
N CYS A 29 17.44 5.79 -6.68
CA CYS A 29 18.09 7.04 -6.30
C CYS A 29 17.51 8.28 -7.00
N ASN A 30 16.56 8.10 -7.92
CA ASN A 30 15.88 9.22 -8.57
C ASN A 30 14.96 9.93 -7.57
N PRO A 31 14.99 11.29 -7.48
CA PRO A 31 14.06 12.06 -6.65
C PRO A 31 12.58 11.79 -6.93
N ASP A 32 12.25 11.37 -8.15
CA ASP A 32 10.88 11.03 -8.56
C ASP A 32 10.46 9.60 -8.16
N TRP A 33 11.31 8.88 -7.41
CA TRP A 33 10.97 7.54 -6.92
C TRP A 33 9.86 7.61 -5.86
N GLU A 34 8.73 6.99 -6.14
CA GLU A 34 7.63 6.89 -5.18
C GLU A 34 8.02 5.98 -4.00
N GLU A 35 8.15 6.56 -2.83
CA GLU A 35 8.54 5.86 -1.59
C GLU A 35 7.32 5.28 -0.86
N ALA A 36 6.38 4.70 -1.59
CA ALA A 36 5.20 4.07 -1.01
C ALA A 36 4.94 2.70 -1.63
N VAL A 37 4.45 1.77 -0.81
CA VAL A 37 4.11 0.42 -1.25
C VAL A 37 2.64 0.17 -0.95
N TYR A 38 1.87 -0.19 -2.00
CA TYR A 38 0.52 -0.69 -1.89
C TYR A 38 0.55 -2.19 -1.57
N ILE A 39 -0.18 -2.62 -0.55
CA ILE A 39 -0.17 -3.99 -0.04
C ILE A 39 -1.60 -4.52 -0.01
N GLN A 40 -1.79 -5.69 -0.60
CA GLN A 40 -3.02 -6.47 -0.50
C GLN A 40 -2.85 -7.52 0.62
N ILE A 41 -3.89 -7.66 1.44
CA ILE A 41 -3.93 -8.61 2.55
C ILE A 41 -5.16 -9.50 2.35
N SER A 42 -4.95 -10.80 2.38
CA SER A 42 -5.98 -11.84 2.39
C SER A 42 -5.55 -12.96 3.32
N GLU A 43 -6.39 -13.96 3.55
CA GLU A 43 -6.17 -15.11 4.42
C GLU A 43 -6.27 -14.83 5.92
N SER A 44 -5.59 -13.82 6.46
CA SER A 44 -5.72 -13.39 7.86
C SER A 44 -6.92 -12.45 8.07
N PHE A 45 -7.14 -11.57 7.14
CA PHE A 45 -8.31 -10.71 6.95
C PHE A 45 -8.26 -10.10 5.55
N VAL A 46 -9.40 -9.71 5.02
CA VAL A 46 -9.44 -8.97 3.75
C VAL A 46 -9.09 -7.51 4.03
N GLY A 47 -7.99 -7.04 3.45
CA GLY A 47 -7.50 -5.69 3.71
C GLY A 47 -6.60 -5.12 2.66
N ARG A 48 -6.30 -3.84 2.81
CA ARG A 48 -5.35 -3.08 2.02
C ARG A 48 -4.46 -2.28 2.96
N ALA A 49 -3.24 -2.03 2.54
CA ALA A 49 -2.36 -1.16 3.30
C ALA A 49 -1.50 -0.30 2.38
N LEU A 50 -1.14 0.87 2.89
CA LEU A 50 -0.13 1.74 2.32
C LEU A 50 1.02 1.84 3.32
N ARG A 51 2.23 1.52 2.88
CA ARG A 51 3.45 1.71 3.65
C ARG A 51 4.33 2.74 2.97
N THR A 52 4.68 3.78 3.70
CA THR A 52 5.71 4.77 3.35
C THR A 52 6.96 4.53 4.20
N ASN A 53 8.00 5.34 4.04
CA ASN A 53 9.18 5.29 4.90
C ASN A 53 8.85 5.59 6.37
N ARG A 54 7.80 6.38 6.63
CA ARG A 54 7.44 6.78 7.99
C ARG A 54 6.18 6.14 8.52
N TYR A 55 5.15 5.99 7.70
CA TYR A 55 3.84 5.53 8.17
C TYR A 55 3.43 4.22 7.52
N LYS A 56 2.68 3.42 8.27
CA LYS A 56 1.91 2.29 7.75
C LYS A 56 0.45 2.49 8.12
N TYR A 57 -0.40 2.58 7.10
CA TYR A 57 -1.85 2.71 7.23
C TYR A 57 -2.53 1.47 6.68
N VAL A 58 -3.44 0.88 7.45
CA VAL A 58 -4.10 -0.39 7.12
C VAL A 58 -5.59 -0.25 7.25
N VAL A 59 -6.30 -0.73 6.25
CA VAL A 59 -7.76 -0.83 6.24
C VAL A 59 -8.20 -2.28 6.07
N HIS A 60 -9.38 -2.63 6.55
CA HIS A 60 -9.93 -3.98 6.45
C HIS A 60 -11.41 -4.00 6.12
N ALA A 61 -11.88 -5.09 5.54
CA ALA A 61 -13.29 -5.39 5.33
C ALA A 61 -13.75 -6.43 6.36
N PRO A 62 -14.36 -6.01 7.49
CA PRO A 62 -14.65 -6.91 8.61
C PRO A 62 -15.69 -7.98 8.29
N ASP A 63 -16.56 -7.72 7.32
CA ASP A 63 -17.67 -8.59 6.94
C ASP A 63 -17.30 -9.60 5.84
N CYS A 64 -16.07 -9.55 5.31
CA CYS A 64 -15.58 -10.46 4.28
C CYS A 64 -14.91 -11.70 4.87
N ASP A 65 -15.20 -12.86 4.26
CA ASP A 65 -14.52 -14.12 4.59
C ASP A 65 -13.14 -14.17 3.88
N PRO A 66 -12.01 -14.07 4.62
CA PRO A 66 -10.69 -13.97 4.02
C PRO A 66 -10.25 -15.23 3.24
N TRP A 67 -10.95 -16.36 3.42
CA TRP A 67 -10.69 -17.59 2.68
C TRP A 67 -11.45 -17.70 1.35
N LYS A 68 -12.42 -16.79 1.13
CA LYS A 68 -13.27 -16.81 -0.07
C LYS A 68 -13.18 -15.53 -0.89
N GLU A 69 -12.84 -14.43 -0.24
CA GLU A 69 -12.88 -13.10 -0.83
C GLU A 69 -11.49 -12.46 -0.76
N SER A 70 -10.99 -11.99 -1.89
CA SER A 70 -9.68 -11.33 -1.98
C SER A 70 -9.75 -9.80 -1.86
N GLY A 71 -10.95 -9.21 -1.88
CA GLY A 71 -11.17 -7.78 -1.85
C GLY A 71 -12.59 -7.41 -1.47
N SER A 72 -12.80 -6.11 -1.27
CA SER A 72 -14.11 -5.49 -0.98
C SER A 72 -14.19 -4.14 -1.67
N THR A 73 -15.39 -3.62 -1.86
CA THR A 73 -15.63 -2.24 -2.30
C THR A 73 -15.71 -1.26 -1.14
N VAL A 74 -15.80 -1.76 0.10
CA VAL A 74 -15.86 -0.94 1.32
C VAL A 74 -14.90 -1.51 2.35
N TYR A 75 -14.02 -0.64 2.84
CA TYR A 75 -13.10 -0.96 3.92
C TYR A 75 -13.31 -0.01 5.10
N LYS A 76 -12.92 -0.45 6.30
CA LYS A 76 -12.85 0.36 7.53
C LYS A 76 -11.41 0.56 7.95
N GLU A 77 -11.13 1.68 8.58
CA GLU A 77 -9.82 1.95 9.17
C GLU A 77 -9.48 0.91 10.24
N LYS A 78 -8.22 0.43 10.28
CA LYS A 78 -7.80 -0.61 11.23
C LYS A 78 -6.56 -0.23 12.01
N TYR A 79 -5.49 0.14 11.32
CA TYR A 79 -4.22 0.48 11.96
C TYR A 79 -3.58 1.70 11.32
N LEU A 80 -2.94 2.51 12.16
CA LEU A 80 -1.98 3.53 11.75
C LEU A 80 -0.75 3.44 12.67
N PHE A 81 0.44 3.32 12.10
CA PHE A 81 1.70 3.26 12.83
C PHE A 81 2.68 4.32 12.32
N ASP A 82 3.41 4.98 13.23
CA ASP A 82 4.57 5.83 12.93
C ASP A 82 5.84 4.99 13.07
N LEU A 83 6.35 4.48 11.98
CA LEU A 83 7.48 3.54 11.93
C LEU A 83 8.81 4.16 12.35
N VAL A 84 8.91 5.48 12.40
CA VAL A 84 10.11 6.20 12.88
C VAL A 84 10.11 6.23 14.41
N ASN A 85 8.98 6.56 15.02
CA ASN A 85 8.86 6.67 16.47
C ASN A 85 8.53 5.32 17.14
N ASP A 86 7.87 4.42 16.41
CA ASP A 86 7.49 3.08 16.87
C ASP A 86 7.81 2.01 15.79
N PRO A 87 9.09 1.66 15.59
CA PRO A 87 9.49 0.70 14.57
C PRO A 87 9.00 -0.73 14.85
N LEU A 88 8.51 -1.01 16.03
CA LEU A 88 7.93 -2.31 16.44
C LEU A 88 6.40 -2.35 16.35
N GLU A 89 5.77 -1.25 15.87
CA GLU A 89 4.33 -1.17 15.64
C GLU A 89 3.47 -1.55 16.87
N LYS A 90 3.87 -1.08 18.05
CA LYS A 90 3.20 -1.41 19.31
C LYS A 90 2.02 -0.51 19.62
N VAL A 91 2.01 0.71 19.07
CA VAL A 91 1.02 1.74 19.37
C VAL A 91 0.21 2.04 18.13
N ASN A 92 -1.06 1.61 18.13
CA ASN A 92 -2.00 1.95 17.06
C ASN A 92 -2.51 3.38 17.22
N LEU A 93 -2.26 4.23 16.23
CA LEU A 93 -2.60 5.65 16.21
C LEU A 93 -3.89 5.96 15.42
N VAL A 94 -4.62 4.95 14.96
CA VAL A 94 -5.76 5.14 14.04
C VAL A 94 -6.88 6.01 14.64
N ASP A 95 -7.07 5.94 15.96
CA ASP A 95 -8.07 6.72 16.71
C ASP A 95 -7.49 7.99 17.34
N ASP A 96 -6.20 8.26 17.18
CA ASP A 96 -5.55 9.44 17.77
C ASP A 96 -5.81 10.68 16.88
N ARG A 97 -6.53 11.65 17.44
CA ARG A 97 -6.88 12.91 16.76
C ARG A 97 -5.67 13.74 16.32
N ALA A 98 -4.52 13.57 16.97
CA ALA A 98 -3.30 14.26 16.57
C ALA A 98 -2.78 13.81 15.20
N TYR A 99 -3.20 12.63 14.73
CA TYR A 99 -2.81 12.06 13.45
C TYR A 99 -3.91 12.12 12.38
N GLU A 100 -5.03 12.80 12.63
CA GLU A 100 -6.18 12.84 11.72
C GLU A 100 -5.84 13.34 10.31
N GLU A 101 -5.06 14.43 10.21
CA GLU A 101 -4.63 14.98 8.93
C GLU A 101 -3.72 14.01 8.15
N ILE A 102 -2.80 13.37 8.86
CA ILE A 102 -1.88 12.37 8.29
C ILE A 102 -2.67 11.16 7.81
N LYS A 103 -3.59 10.69 8.63
CA LYS A 103 -4.48 9.56 8.32
C LYS A 103 -5.30 9.82 7.06
N ASN A 104 -5.90 11.01 6.94
CA ASN A 104 -6.68 11.38 5.76
C ASN A 104 -5.82 11.44 4.50
N ALA A 105 -4.62 12.00 4.56
CA ALA A 105 -3.69 12.03 3.44
C ALA A 105 -3.26 10.62 3.00
N LEU A 106 -3.01 9.72 3.97
CA LEU A 106 -2.67 8.31 3.67
C LEU A 106 -3.87 7.55 3.09
N LYS A 107 -5.08 7.84 3.55
CA LYS A 107 -6.34 7.28 3.01
C LYS A 107 -6.52 7.65 1.54
N GLU A 108 -6.40 8.93 1.20
CA GLU A 108 -6.52 9.41 -0.18
C GLU A 108 -5.48 8.73 -1.10
N ARG A 109 -4.22 8.63 -0.64
CA ARG A 109 -3.17 7.94 -1.38
C ARG A 109 -3.46 6.44 -1.53
N LEU A 110 -3.94 5.78 -0.48
CA LEU A 110 -4.30 4.36 -0.55
C LEU A 110 -5.38 4.09 -1.60
N VAL A 111 -6.41 4.94 -1.66
CA VAL A 111 -7.48 4.83 -2.66
C VAL A 111 -6.93 5.05 -4.07
N SER A 112 -6.07 6.07 -4.27
CA SER A 112 -5.43 6.34 -5.57
C SER A 112 -4.60 5.14 -6.05
N PHE A 113 -3.79 4.52 -5.19
CA PHE A 113 -3.05 3.31 -5.52
C PHE A 113 -3.97 2.11 -5.84
N GLY A 114 -5.11 2.02 -5.15
CA GLY A 114 -6.14 1.02 -5.47
C GLY A 114 -6.70 1.21 -6.87
N GLU A 115 -7.05 2.44 -7.24
CA GLU A 115 -7.54 2.77 -8.59
C GLU A 115 -6.52 2.44 -9.67
N GLU A 116 -5.24 2.77 -9.46
CA GLU A 116 -4.14 2.41 -10.36
C GLU A 116 -3.96 0.90 -10.49
N ALA A 117 -4.24 0.14 -9.42
CA ALA A 117 -4.23 -1.32 -9.42
C ALA A 117 -5.51 -1.95 -10.01
N GLY A 118 -6.47 -1.14 -10.46
CA GLY A 118 -7.75 -1.60 -11.01
C GLY A 118 -8.78 -1.95 -9.95
N GLU A 119 -8.60 -1.49 -8.70
CA GLU A 119 -9.53 -1.69 -7.58
C GLU A 119 -10.23 -0.39 -7.22
N ALA A 120 -11.55 -0.35 -7.31
CA ALA A 120 -12.35 0.78 -6.86
C ALA A 120 -12.98 0.47 -5.50
N PHE A 121 -12.63 1.23 -4.47
CA PHE A 121 -13.17 1.07 -3.12
C PHE A 121 -13.24 2.40 -2.36
N ILE A 122 -14.02 2.41 -1.29
CA ILE A 122 -14.07 3.51 -0.32
C ILE A 122 -13.60 3.04 1.05
N VAL A 123 -13.13 3.98 1.86
CA VAL A 123 -12.74 3.73 3.27
C VAL A 123 -13.64 4.54 4.18
N GLU A 124 -14.41 3.83 5.00
CA GLU A 124 -15.23 4.39 6.08
C GLU A 124 -14.39 4.54 7.36
N CYS A 125 -14.75 5.54 8.15
CA CYS A 125 -14.16 5.78 9.47
C CYS A 125 -14.76 4.84 10.52
#